data_5d8c09f99babf44ad32a4b797e4f2469
#
_entry.id   5d8c09f99babf44ad32a4b797e4f2469
#
_cell.length_a   1.000
_cell.length_b   1.000
_cell.length_c   1.000
_cell.angle_alpha   90.00
_cell.angle_beta   90.00
_cell.angle_gamma   90.00
#
_symmetry.space_group_name_H-M   'P 1'
#
loop_
_entity.id
_entity.type
_entity.pdbx_description
1 polymer ?
#
loop_
_entity_poly.entity_id
_entity_poly.type
_entity_poly.pdbx_seq_one_letter_code
_entity_poly.pdbx_strand_id
1 'polypeptide(L)'
;VTFGKFFKERQEVGIHADDLGLGIDKVFYLISEEAKTLEEVQNIQASDWTVYEQRFAIDPDKKCIVYVKITDKGGNTAYLSTDGLVFDGSSPVISGVKHNETYGGSVQFTVNDDNLDYVEIDGVLAGRENGGYTVTDVEGAHTITAVDKAGNRTQVSVTIVHATQPTTESTTEAPKPTESTTEAPKPTQKPTEAPTEVTKPTEAPTEKPTQKPTQATTESTTEGTTEAPKPTQKPTEAPTEVTKPIEKPT
;
A
#
# COMPACT_ATOMS: atom_id res chain seq x y z
N VAL A 1 9.11 -21.19 -16.49
CA VAL A 1 9.06 -19.76 -16.13
C VAL A 1 8.45 -19.63 -14.74
N THR A 2 9.10 -18.88 -13.87
CA THR A 2 8.64 -18.64 -12.50
C THR A 2 8.24 -17.18 -12.37
N PHE A 3 7.08 -16.90 -11.76
CA PHE A 3 6.65 -15.55 -11.43
C PHE A 3 7.38 -15.11 -10.15
N GLY A 4 8.40 -14.29 -10.29
CA GLY A 4 9.27 -13.92 -9.18
C GLY A 4 9.76 -12.46 -9.21
N LYS A 5 9.37 -11.71 -10.24
CA LYS A 5 9.67 -10.27 -10.32
C LYS A 5 8.40 -9.49 -10.07
N PHE A 6 8.39 -8.72 -8.98
CA PHE A 6 7.26 -7.93 -8.53
C PHE A 6 7.50 -6.45 -8.76
N PHE A 7 6.48 -5.73 -9.21
CA PHE A 7 6.50 -4.30 -9.48
C PHE A 7 5.26 -3.65 -8.90
N LYS A 8 5.46 -2.61 -8.13
CA LYS A 8 4.39 -1.80 -7.55
C LYS A 8 3.70 -0.91 -8.59
N GLU A 9 4.49 -0.42 -9.54
CA GLU A 9 4.04 0.58 -10.50
C GLU A 9 4.16 0.05 -11.92
N ARG A 10 3.47 0.74 -12.83
CA ARG A 10 3.59 0.56 -14.26
C ARG A 10 5.05 0.55 -14.71
N GLN A 11 5.44 -0.44 -15.51
CA GLN A 11 6.77 -0.56 -16.08
C GLN A 11 6.75 -0.44 -17.59
N GLU A 12 7.80 0.16 -18.14
CA GLU A 12 8.04 0.17 -19.58
C GLU A 12 8.93 -1.00 -19.99
N VAL A 13 8.51 -1.71 -21.03
CA VAL A 13 9.27 -2.79 -21.65
C VAL A 13 9.96 -2.27 -22.90
N GLY A 14 11.29 -2.38 -22.93
CA GLY A 14 12.12 -2.14 -24.10
C GLY A 14 12.64 -3.45 -24.67
N ILE A 15 12.60 -3.62 -25.97
CA ILE A 15 13.20 -4.76 -26.67
C ILE A 15 14.37 -4.22 -27.51
N HIS A 16 15.55 -4.79 -27.28
CA HIS A 16 16.74 -4.52 -28.09
C HIS A 16 17.15 -5.79 -28.82
N ALA A 17 17.40 -5.67 -30.12
CA ALA A 17 17.77 -6.78 -30.95
C ALA A 17 18.86 -6.34 -31.93
N ASP A 18 19.93 -7.12 -32.00
CA ASP A 18 21.02 -6.94 -32.93
C ASP A 18 21.22 -8.19 -33.77
N ASP A 19 21.61 -8.01 -35.04
CA ASP A 19 22.04 -9.06 -35.93
C ASP A 19 23.32 -8.63 -36.68
N LEU A 20 24.36 -9.44 -36.56
CA LEU A 20 25.65 -9.19 -37.21
C LEU A 20 25.70 -9.58 -38.70
N GLY A 21 24.61 -10.22 -39.19
CA GLY A 21 24.50 -10.70 -40.56
C GLY A 21 23.75 -9.73 -41.46
N LEU A 22 22.58 -10.15 -41.92
CA LEU A 22 21.76 -9.38 -42.88
C LEU A 22 20.95 -8.26 -42.24
N GLY A 23 20.92 -8.21 -40.91
CA GLY A 23 20.17 -7.27 -40.11
C GLY A 23 18.76 -7.74 -39.80
N ILE A 24 18.18 -7.16 -38.75
CA ILE A 24 16.83 -7.44 -38.31
C ILE A 24 15.80 -6.97 -39.35
N ASP A 25 14.81 -7.84 -39.65
CA ASP A 25 13.65 -7.48 -40.45
C ASP A 25 12.54 -6.93 -39.56
N LYS A 26 12.08 -7.74 -38.59
CA LYS A 26 11.00 -7.37 -37.66
C LYS A 26 11.19 -7.95 -36.29
N VAL A 27 10.71 -7.20 -35.30
CA VAL A 27 10.56 -7.63 -33.91
C VAL A 27 9.09 -7.62 -33.56
N PHE A 28 8.64 -8.69 -32.92
CA PHE A 28 7.27 -8.83 -32.46
C PHE A 28 7.26 -9.17 -30.98
N TYR A 29 6.17 -8.84 -30.30
CA TYR A 29 5.94 -9.27 -28.94
C TYR A 29 4.52 -9.81 -28.73
N LEU A 30 4.36 -10.61 -27.68
CA LEU A 30 3.10 -11.12 -27.17
C LEU A 30 3.15 -11.07 -25.64
N ILE A 31 2.09 -10.57 -25.02
CA ILE A 31 1.91 -10.60 -23.57
C ILE A 31 0.95 -11.74 -23.23
N SER A 32 1.35 -12.65 -22.35
CA SER A 32 0.54 -13.80 -21.91
C SER A 32 0.55 -13.92 -20.40
N GLU A 33 -0.59 -14.19 -19.80
CA GLU A 33 -0.71 -14.48 -18.36
C GLU A 33 -0.23 -15.89 -18.00
N GLU A 34 -0.13 -16.77 -19.00
CA GLU A 34 0.27 -18.16 -18.85
C GLU A 34 1.64 -18.42 -19.47
N ALA A 35 2.40 -19.30 -18.80
CA ALA A 35 3.66 -19.78 -19.33
C ALA A 35 3.41 -20.72 -20.53
N LYS A 36 4.14 -20.48 -21.62
CA LYS A 36 4.09 -21.27 -22.85
C LYS A 36 5.43 -21.94 -23.09
N THR A 37 5.38 -23.15 -23.62
CA THR A 37 6.56 -23.84 -24.13
C THR A 37 7.03 -23.22 -25.46
N LEU A 38 8.26 -23.52 -25.85
CA LEU A 38 8.76 -23.06 -27.16
C LEU A 38 7.88 -23.52 -28.32
N GLU A 39 7.37 -24.76 -28.29
CA GLU A 39 6.50 -25.31 -29.33
C GLU A 39 5.18 -24.53 -29.41
N GLU A 40 4.55 -24.23 -28.26
CA GLU A 40 3.34 -23.41 -28.22
C GLU A 40 3.58 -22.02 -28.77
N VAL A 41 4.71 -21.39 -28.40
CA VAL A 41 5.08 -20.04 -28.89
C VAL A 41 5.30 -20.04 -30.41
N GLN A 42 5.93 -21.08 -30.96
CA GLN A 42 6.15 -21.23 -32.40
C GLN A 42 4.86 -21.43 -33.18
N ASN A 43 3.85 -22.03 -32.56
CA ASN A 43 2.53 -22.30 -33.16
C ASN A 43 1.52 -21.15 -32.98
N ILE A 44 1.90 -20.05 -32.34
CA ILE A 44 1.04 -18.86 -32.20
C ILE A 44 0.77 -18.27 -33.58
N GLN A 45 -0.51 -17.96 -33.84
CA GLN A 45 -0.93 -17.35 -35.09
C GLN A 45 -0.25 -15.99 -35.31
N ALA A 46 0.07 -15.70 -36.56
CA ALA A 46 0.76 -14.45 -36.89
C ALA A 46 -0.04 -13.20 -36.48
N SER A 47 -1.38 -13.29 -36.48
CA SER A 47 -2.29 -12.22 -36.06
C SER A 47 -2.20 -11.88 -34.56
N ASP A 48 -1.73 -12.80 -33.74
CA ASP A 48 -1.69 -12.65 -32.28
C ASP A 48 -0.39 -11.95 -31.83
N TRP A 49 0.56 -11.81 -32.73
CA TRP A 49 1.79 -11.09 -32.48
C TRP A 49 1.64 -9.60 -32.80
N THR A 50 2.07 -8.77 -31.85
CA THR A 50 2.13 -7.32 -32.05
C THR A 50 3.52 -6.92 -32.56
N VAL A 51 3.58 -6.10 -33.62
CA VAL A 51 4.85 -5.54 -34.11
C VAL A 51 5.41 -4.59 -33.06
N TYR A 52 6.68 -4.77 -32.71
CA TYR A 52 7.38 -3.86 -31.81
C TYR A 52 7.95 -2.68 -32.57
N GLU A 53 7.37 -1.51 -32.38
CA GLU A 53 7.84 -0.26 -33.00
C GLU A 53 8.47 0.68 -31.96
N GLN A 54 8.01 0.60 -30.71
CA GLN A 54 8.47 1.44 -29.61
C GLN A 54 8.26 0.74 -28.27
N ARG A 55 8.83 1.26 -27.21
CA ARG A 55 8.58 0.79 -25.86
C ARG A 55 7.09 0.81 -25.57
N PHE A 56 6.65 -0.19 -24.84
CA PHE A 56 5.26 -0.31 -24.37
C PHE A 56 5.24 -0.51 -22.86
N ALA A 57 4.12 -0.19 -22.25
CA ALA A 57 3.98 -0.31 -20.81
C ALA A 57 3.07 -1.46 -20.43
N ILE A 58 3.32 -2.03 -19.25
CA ILE A 58 2.45 -2.98 -18.58
C ILE A 58 1.89 -2.27 -17.35
N ASP A 59 0.56 -2.23 -17.26
CA ASP A 59 -0.16 -1.58 -16.17
C ASP A 59 -0.15 -2.46 -14.90
N PRO A 60 -0.35 -1.86 -13.70
CA PRO A 60 -0.49 -2.59 -12.44
C PRO A 60 -1.63 -3.62 -12.44
N ASP A 61 -1.63 -4.47 -11.41
CA ASP A 61 -2.64 -5.51 -11.14
C ASP A 61 -2.74 -6.60 -12.23
N LYS A 62 -1.58 -6.94 -12.80
CA LYS A 62 -1.44 -8.00 -13.79
C LYS A 62 -0.25 -8.90 -13.49
N LYS A 63 -0.35 -10.14 -13.90
CA LYS A 63 0.80 -11.04 -14.04
C LYS A 63 0.96 -11.41 -15.51
N CYS A 64 2.18 -11.40 -16.01
CA CYS A 64 2.40 -11.73 -17.41
C CYS A 64 3.82 -12.21 -17.69
N ILE A 65 3.98 -12.78 -18.86
CA ILE A 65 5.24 -13.10 -19.51
C ILE A 65 5.22 -12.38 -20.86
N VAL A 66 6.29 -11.69 -21.17
CA VAL A 66 6.47 -11.08 -22.50
C VAL A 66 7.28 -12.06 -23.36
N TYR A 67 6.67 -12.57 -24.40
CA TYR A 67 7.33 -13.34 -25.45
C TYR A 67 7.75 -12.43 -26.57
N VAL A 68 8.93 -12.65 -27.12
CA VAL A 68 9.48 -11.89 -28.25
C VAL A 68 9.84 -12.83 -29.38
N LYS A 69 9.45 -12.47 -30.59
CA LYS A 69 9.83 -13.11 -31.83
C LYS A 69 10.61 -12.12 -32.68
N ILE A 70 11.82 -12.51 -33.08
CA ILE A 70 12.69 -11.68 -33.87
C ILE A 70 12.94 -12.41 -35.21
N THR A 71 12.75 -11.71 -36.33
CA THR A 71 13.05 -12.22 -37.65
C THR A 71 14.14 -11.36 -38.28
N ASP A 72 15.13 -12.01 -38.91
CA ASP A 72 16.15 -11.34 -39.71
C ASP A 72 15.73 -11.27 -41.18
N LYS A 73 16.48 -10.51 -41.97
CA LYS A 73 16.26 -10.40 -43.44
C LYS A 73 16.64 -11.67 -44.22
N GLY A 74 17.29 -12.62 -43.58
CA GLY A 74 17.55 -13.96 -44.11
C GLY A 74 16.43 -14.96 -43.90
N GLY A 75 15.38 -14.59 -43.10
CA GLY A 75 14.25 -15.43 -42.78
C GLY A 75 14.45 -16.31 -41.54
N ASN A 76 15.57 -16.15 -40.81
CA ASN A 76 15.76 -16.86 -39.53
C ASN A 76 14.89 -16.23 -38.45
N THR A 77 14.49 -17.04 -37.49
CA THR A 77 13.63 -16.60 -36.39
C THR A 77 14.18 -17.03 -35.02
N ALA A 78 14.24 -16.08 -34.10
CA ALA A 78 14.58 -16.31 -32.70
C ALA A 78 13.38 -16.02 -31.80
N TYR A 79 13.26 -16.76 -30.69
CA TYR A 79 12.23 -16.58 -29.68
C TYR A 79 12.87 -16.38 -28.31
N LEU A 80 12.40 -15.37 -27.57
CA LEU A 80 12.82 -15.05 -26.21
C LEU A 80 11.60 -14.85 -25.33
N SER A 81 11.81 -14.89 -24.03
CA SER A 81 10.78 -14.50 -23.05
C SER A 81 11.41 -13.79 -21.84
N THR A 82 10.59 -13.04 -21.13
CA THR A 82 10.92 -12.64 -19.78
C THR A 82 10.73 -13.85 -18.83
N ASP A 83 11.24 -13.74 -17.61
CA ASP A 83 10.65 -14.46 -16.47
C ASP A 83 9.23 -13.93 -16.21
N GLY A 84 8.48 -14.61 -15.37
CA GLY A 84 7.14 -14.16 -14.99
C GLY A 84 7.20 -12.85 -14.21
N LEU A 85 6.47 -11.86 -14.66
CA LEU A 85 6.34 -10.53 -14.09
C LEU A 85 5.00 -10.44 -13.34
N VAL A 86 4.99 -9.86 -12.14
CA VAL A 86 3.79 -9.61 -11.34
C VAL A 86 3.72 -8.10 -11.10
N PHE A 87 2.66 -7.47 -11.57
CA PHE A 87 2.38 -6.07 -11.35
C PHE A 87 1.28 -5.98 -10.30
N ASP A 88 1.61 -5.49 -9.12
CA ASP A 88 0.72 -5.41 -7.97
C ASP A 88 0.78 -4.00 -7.38
N GLY A 89 -0.25 -3.21 -7.67
CA GLY A 89 -0.43 -1.85 -7.15
C GLY A 89 -1.24 -1.80 -5.86
N SER A 90 -1.84 -2.94 -5.44
CA SER A 90 -2.65 -3.02 -4.25
C SER A 90 -1.81 -3.12 -2.97
N SER A 91 -2.32 -2.58 -1.88
CA SER A 91 -1.66 -2.71 -0.58
C SER A 91 -2.35 -3.77 0.28
N PRO A 92 -1.62 -4.50 1.13
CA PRO A 92 -2.19 -5.45 2.06
C PRO A 92 -3.31 -4.85 2.91
N VAL A 93 -4.39 -5.60 3.14
CA VAL A 93 -5.53 -5.19 3.96
C VAL A 93 -5.43 -5.83 5.34
N ILE A 94 -5.28 -4.99 6.37
CA ILE A 94 -5.28 -5.40 7.78
C ILE A 94 -6.73 -5.33 8.30
N SER A 95 -7.23 -6.43 8.89
CA SER A 95 -8.59 -6.56 9.41
C SER A 95 -8.60 -7.14 10.81
N GLY A 96 -9.64 -6.82 11.60
CA GLY A 96 -9.75 -7.25 13.00
C GLY A 96 -9.27 -6.21 14.02
N VAL A 97 -8.53 -5.19 13.56
CA VAL A 97 -8.09 -4.05 14.35
C VAL A 97 -8.39 -2.75 13.64
N LYS A 98 -8.48 -1.65 14.37
CA LYS A 98 -8.69 -0.31 13.83
C LYS A 98 -7.53 0.60 14.21
N HIS A 99 -7.18 1.49 13.30
CA HIS A 99 -6.11 2.45 13.53
C HIS A 99 -6.45 3.39 14.70
N ASN A 100 -5.49 3.53 15.63
CA ASN A 100 -5.59 4.30 16.87
C ASN A 100 -6.67 3.82 17.86
N GLU A 101 -7.12 2.57 17.74
CA GLU A 101 -8.04 1.96 18.70
C GLU A 101 -7.27 1.42 19.91
N THR A 102 -7.95 1.40 21.07
CA THR A 102 -7.43 0.87 22.34
C THR A 102 -8.09 -0.45 22.67
N TYR A 103 -7.29 -1.46 23.06
CA TYR A 103 -7.74 -2.81 23.40
C TYR A 103 -7.34 -3.17 24.83
N GLY A 104 -8.22 -3.87 25.54
CA GLY A 104 -8.00 -4.32 26.92
C GLY A 104 -7.28 -5.66 26.99
N GLY A 105 -6.09 -5.77 26.41
CA GLY A 105 -5.31 -7.00 26.34
C GLY A 105 -4.91 -7.37 24.91
N SER A 106 -4.39 -8.58 24.72
CA SER A 106 -3.96 -9.05 23.39
C SER A 106 -5.10 -8.96 22.36
N VAL A 107 -4.77 -8.60 21.13
CA VAL A 107 -5.75 -8.50 20.04
C VAL A 107 -5.27 -9.27 18.81
N GLN A 108 -6.20 -10.01 18.21
CA GLN A 108 -5.95 -10.76 16.98
C GLN A 108 -6.37 -9.95 15.76
N PHE A 109 -5.63 -10.12 14.66
CA PHE A 109 -5.92 -9.50 13.38
C PHE A 109 -5.55 -10.44 12.23
N THR A 110 -6.04 -10.13 11.05
CA THR A 110 -5.72 -10.84 9.82
C THR A 110 -5.16 -9.87 8.79
N VAL A 111 -4.33 -10.40 7.89
CA VAL A 111 -3.85 -9.66 6.73
C VAL A 111 -4.25 -10.44 5.48
N ASN A 112 -4.86 -9.76 4.53
CA ASN A 112 -5.25 -10.31 3.25
C ASN A 112 -4.51 -9.57 2.13
N ASP A 113 -3.77 -10.35 1.34
CA ASP A 113 -3.06 -9.91 0.16
C ASP A 113 -2.57 -11.15 -0.61
N ASP A 114 -2.69 -11.12 -1.95
CA ASP A 114 -2.32 -12.26 -2.81
C ASP A 114 -0.79 -12.46 -2.90
N ASN A 115 -0.03 -11.40 -2.68
CA ASN A 115 1.42 -11.39 -2.80
C ASN A 115 2.10 -10.96 -1.49
N LEU A 116 1.45 -11.16 -0.35
CA LEU A 116 2.00 -10.82 0.97
C LEU A 116 3.42 -11.36 1.13
N ASP A 117 4.34 -10.50 1.55
CA ASP A 117 5.72 -10.86 1.85
C ASP A 117 5.90 -11.10 3.35
N TYR A 118 5.62 -10.07 4.16
CA TYR A 118 5.75 -10.20 5.60
C TYR A 118 4.81 -9.25 6.38
N VAL A 119 4.67 -9.58 7.65
CA VAL A 119 4.00 -8.75 8.66
C VAL A 119 4.96 -8.50 9.80
N GLU A 120 5.02 -7.27 10.27
CA GLU A 120 5.79 -6.86 11.45
C GLU A 120 4.86 -6.27 12.51
N ILE A 121 5.22 -6.52 13.77
CA ILE A 121 4.68 -5.80 14.93
C ILE A 121 5.87 -5.12 15.60
N ASP A 122 5.82 -3.80 15.71
CA ASP A 122 6.91 -2.97 16.28
C ASP A 122 8.28 -3.19 15.61
N GLY A 123 8.27 -3.47 14.29
CA GLY A 123 9.48 -3.74 13.51
C GLY A 123 10.05 -5.14 13.69
N VAL A 124 9.34 -6.05 14.35
CA VAL A 124 9.71 -7.46 14.50
C VAL A 124 8.79 -8.32 13.66
N LEU A 125 9.36 -9.25 12.89
CA LEU A 125 8.59 -10.18 12.06
C LEU A 125 7.60 -10.97 12.90
N ALA A 126 6.33 -10.94 12.52
CA ALA A 126 5.25 -11.62 13.19
C ALA A 126 4.97 -12.98 12.56
N GLY A 127 4.91 -14.02 13.38
CA GLY A 127 4.48 -15.35 12.96
C GLY A 127 2.97 -15.41 12.74
N ARG A 128 2.54 -16.08 11.68
CA ARG A 128 1.12 -16.34 11.42
C ARG A 128 0.68 -17.58 12.19
N GLU A 129 -0.34 -17.45 13.05
CA GLU A 129 -0.90 -18.54 13.84
C GLU A 129 -2.41 -18.64 13.61
N ASN A 130 -2.91 -19.86 13.37
CA ASN A 130 -4.33 -20.14 13.10
C ASN A 130 -4.97 -19.23 12.04
N GLY A 131 -4.18 -18.83 11.03
CA GLY A 131 -4.66 -17.98 9.94
C GLY A 131 -4.60 -16.48 10.22
N GLY A 132 -4.14 -16.05 11.40
CA GLY A 132 -4.02 -14.65 11.81
C GLY A 132 -2.71 -14.31 12.48
N TYR A 133 -2.66 -13.13 13.09
CA TYR A 133 -1.55 -12.60 13.86
C TYR A 133 -2.07 -12.06 15.18
N THR A 134 -1.21 -11.91 16.18
CA THR A 134 -1.59 -11.43 17.50
C THR A 134 -0.65 -10.31 17.96
N VAL A 135 -1.21 -9.15 18.30
CA VAL A 135 -0.51 -8.18 19.15
C VAL A 135 -0.60 -8.71 20.57
N THR A 136 0.55 -8.98 21.17
CA THR A 136 0.63 -9.57 22.51
C THR A 136 0.15 -8.60 23.58
N ASP A 137 -0.17 -9.15 24.76
CA ASP A 137 -0.65 -8.40 25.92
C ASP A 137 0.49 -7.61 26.61
N VAL A 138 1.13 -6.72 25.86
CA VAL A 138 2.14 -5.78 26.36
C VAL A 138 1.53 -4.39 26.34
N GLU A 139 1.47 -3.73 27.50
CA GLU A 139 0.90 -2.40 27.61
C GLU A 139 1.68 -1.37 26.80
N GLY A 140 0.98 -0.55 26.05
CA GLY A 140 1.57 0.50 25.24
C GLY A 140 1.01 0.60 23.83
N ALA A 141 1.63 1.46 23.05
CA ALA A 141 1.31 1.63 21.63
C ALA A 141 2.12 0.62 20.79
N HIS A 142 1.40 -0.07 19.89
CA HIS A 142 1.98 -1.03 18.97
C HIS A 142 1.70 -0.63 17.53
N THR A 143 2.64 -0.90 16.65
CA THR A 143 2.52 -0.62 15.23
C THR A 143 2.57 -1.93 14.44
N ILE A 144 1.49 -2.21 13.73
CA ILE A 144 1.38 -3.33 12.81
C ILE A 144 1.73 -2.82 11.40
N THR A 145 2.63 -3.50 10.74
CA THR A 145 3.01 -3.22 9.35
C THR A 145 2.86 -4.48 8.52
N ALA A 146 2.16 -4.40 7.41
CA ALA A 146 2.08 -5.45 6.40
C ALA A 146 2.71 -4.96 5.10
N VAL A 147 3.53 -5.79 4.47
CA VAL A 147 4.25 -5.48 3.22
C VAL A 147 4.08 -6.64 2.26
N ASP A 148 3.79 -6.35 1.00
CA ASP A 148 3.76 -7.32 -0.08
C ASP A 148 5.11 -7.41 -0.81
N LYS A 149 5.22 -8.35 -1.76
CA LYS A 149 6.41 -8.56 -2.56
C LYS A 149 6.69 -7.45 -3.58
N ALA A 150 5.69 -6.64 -3.92
CA ALA A 150 5.84 -5.47 -4.77
C ALA A 150 6.30 -4.22 -3.98
N GLY A 151 6.31 -4.30 -2.63
CA GLY A 151 6.69 -3.22 -1.73
C GLY A 151 5.53 -2.28 -1.39
N ASN A 152 4.26 -2.67 -1.65
CA ASN A 152 3.13 -1.93 -1.10
C ASN A 152 3.04 -2.19 0.40
N ARG A 153 2.61 -1.18 1.15
CA ARG A 153 2.66 -1.21 2.61
C ARG A 153 1.39 -0.64 3.23
N THR A 154 0.87 -1.35 4.22
CA THR A 154 -0.19 -0.85 5.11
C THR A 154 0.30 -0.84 6.54
N GLN A 155 -0.06 0.21 7.28
CA GLN A 155 0.32 0.37 8.68
C GLN A 155 -0.89 0.74 9.53
N VAL A 156 -1.02 0.06 10.68
CA VAL A 156 -2.06 0.30 11.68
C VAL A 156 -1.40 0.41 13.05
N SER A 157 -1.73 1.45 13.80
CA SER A 157 -1.32 1.61 15.20
C SER A 157 -2.48 1.22 16.12
N VAL A 158 -2.19 0.49 17.17
CA VAL A 158 -3.15 0.11 18.23
C VAL A 158 -2.52 0.38 19.59
N THR A 159 -3.34 0.52 20.63
CA THR A 159 -2.86 0.66 22.01
C THR A 159 -3.40 -0.48 22.86
N ILE A 160 -2.54 -1.17 23.58
CA ILE A 160 -2.91 -2.16 24.57
C ILE A 160 -2.89 -1.50 25.95
N VAL A 161 -3.96 -1.69 26.72
CA VAL A 161 -4.07 -1.22 28.10
C VAL A 161 -4.53 -2.37 28.99
N HIS A 162 -4.03 -2.40 30.21
CA HIS A 162 -4.55 -3.29 31.24
C HIS A 162 -5.52 -2.51 32.11
N ALA A 163 -6.66 -3.09 32.41
CA ALA A 163 -7.54 -2.53 33.45
C ALA A 163 -6.75 -2.54 34.77
N THR A 164 -6.36 -1.38 35.26
CA THR A 164 -5.85 -1.28 36.64
C THR A 164 -6.94 -1.78 37.55
N GLN A 165 -6.76 -2.98 38.10
CA GLN A 165 -7.64 -3.49 39.15
C GLN A 165 -7.61 -2.44 40.26
N PRO A 166 -8.75 -1.91 40.72
CA PRO A 166 -8.72 -0.97 41.83
C PRO A 166 -8.05 -1.69 43.01
N THR A 167 -6.94 -1.15 43.45
CA THR A 167 -6.27 -1.60 44.66
C THR A 167 -7.29 -1.42 45.77
N THR A 168 -7.89 -2.51 46.21
CA THR A 168 -8.66 -2.48 47.46
C THR A 168 -7.66 -2.11 48.53
N GLU A 169 -7.61 -0.82 48.87
CA GLU A 169 -6.95 -0.40 50.09
C GLU A 169 -7.59 -1.22 51.22
N SER A 170 -6.76 -2.07 51.83
CA SER A 170 -7.11 -2.76 53.06
C SER A 170 -7.43 -1.68 54.09
N THR A 171 -8.72 -1.47 54.30
CA THR A 171 -9.19 -0.63 55.39
C THR A 171 -8.72 -1.29 56.67
N THR A 172 -7.59 -0.83 57.18
CA THR A 172 -7.20 -1.13 58.57
C THR A 172 -8.31 -0.59 59.47
N GLU A 173 -8.96 -1.51 60.17
CA GLU A 173 -10.01 -1.25 61.13
C GLU A 173 -9.63 -0.11 62.08
N ALA A 174 -10.37 1.00 62.03
CA ALA A 174 -10.21 2.10 62.97
C ALA A 174 -10.65 1.67 64.38
N PRO A 175 -9.95 2.08 65.44
CA PRO A 175 -10.31 1.70 66.79
C PRO A 175 -11.67 2.31 67.22
N LYS A 176 -12.51 1.49 67.83
CA LYS A 176 -13.85 1.76 68.39
C LYS A 176 -13.85 3.02 69.27
N PRO A 177 -14.65 4.05 68.96
CA PRO A 177 -14.79 5.19 69.87
C PRO A 177 -15.56 4.83 71.12
N THR A 178 -15.00 5.22 72.22
CA THR A 178 -15.66 5.17 73.58
C THR A 178 -16.75 6.25 73.62
N GLU A 179 -17.92 5.87 74.07
CA GLU A 179 -19.06 6.76 74.26
C GLU A 179 -18.73 7.91 75.23
N SER A 180 -19.00 9.14 74.81
CA SER A 180 -19.24 10.26 75.75
C SER A 180 -20.48 11.00 75.29
N THR A 181 -21.51 10.94 76.10
CA THR A 181 -22.75 11.67 75.99
C THR A 181 -22.53 13.15 76.17
N THR A 182 -22.92 13.98 75.17
CA THR A 182 -23.32 15.36 75.43
C THR A 182 -24.30 15.83 74.34
N GLU A 183 -25.34 16.46 74.83
CA GLU A 183 -26.61 16.88 74.22
C GLU A 183 -26.45 17.73 72.96
N ALA A 184 -27.41 17.55 72.05
CA ALA A 184 -27.57 18.28 70.79
C ALA A 184 -28.17 19.67 70.95
N PRO A 185 -27.75 20.66 70.20
CA PRO A 185 -28.58 21.81 69.90
C PRO A 185 -29.29 21.68 68.55
N LYS A 186 -30.52 22.10 68.54
CA LYS A 186 -31.58 22.12 67.54
C LYS A 186 -31.18 22.90 66.25
N PRO A 187 -31.57 22.46 65.09
CA PRO A 187 -31.30 23.16 63.86
C PRO A 187 -32.20 24.35 63.60
N THR A 188 -31.62 25.45 63.09
CA THR A 188 -32.37 26.61 62.62
C THR A 188 -31.99 26.95 61.23
N GLN A 189 -33.01 26.88 60.39
CA GLN A 189 -33.24 27.61 59.10
C GLN A 189 -32.51 27.23 57.80
N LYS A 190 -33.39 26.95 56.89
CA LYS A 190 -33.37 26.84 55.44
C LYS A 190 -32.76 28.06 54.74
N PRO A 191 -31.90 27.91 53.77
CA PRO A 191 -31.71 28.91 52.72
C PRO A 191 -32.53 28.62 51.46
N THR A 192 -33.07 29.64 50.97
CA THR A 192 -33.95 29.84 49.85
C THR A 192 -33.13 30.02 48.56
N GLU A 193 -33.68 29.47 47.47
CA GLU A 193 -33.63 29.88 46.07
C GLU A 193 -32.34 29.75 45.27
N ALA A 194 -32.54 29.04 44.17
CA ALA A 194 -31.72 28.98 42.98
C ALA A 194 -31.84 30.27 42.15
N PRO A 195 -30.84 30.60 41.34
CA PRO A 195 -31.05 31.39 40.16
C PRO A 195 -31.05 30.52 38.91
N THR A 196 -32.13 30.65 38.17
CA THR A 196 -32.31 30.33 36.79
C THR A 196 -31.50 31.35 35.95
N GLU A 197 -30.74 30.91 34.94
CA GLU A 197 -30.96 31.38 33.58
C GLU A 197 -30.05 30.68 32.58
N VAL A 198 -30.75 30.29 31.55
CA VAL A 198 -30.33 29.70 30.30
C VAL A 198 -29.84 30.82 29.40
N THR A 199 -28.69 30.65 28.77
CA THR A 199 -28.45 31.30 27.47
C THR A 199 -27.86 30.31 26.47
N LYS A 200 -28.67 30.03 25.49
CA LYS A 200 -28.41 29.33 24.24
C LYS A 200 -27.45 30.17 23.38
N PRO A 201 -26.38 29.62 22.79
CA PRO A 201 -25.69 30.27 21.71
C PRO A 201 -26.38 30.00 20.36
N THR A 202 -26.62 31.07 19.66
CA THR A 202 -27.21 31.21 18.36
C THR A 202 -26.20 30.99 17.25
N GLU A 203 -26.60 30.21 16.26
CA GLU A 203 -26.31 30.24 14.82
C GLU A 203 -24.87 30.35 14.28
N ALA A 204 -24.60 29.40 13.39
CA ALA A 204 -23.51 29.35 12.45
C ALA A 204 -23.61 30.42 11.35
N PRO A 205 -22.51 30.92 10.81
CA PRO A 205 -22.51 31.61 9.54
C PRO A 205 -22.30 30.62 8.38
N THR A 206 -23.26 30.60 7.51
CA THR A 206 -23.18 30.07 6.15
C THR A 206 -22.57 31.15 5.27
N GLU A 207 -21.39 30.91 4.68
CA GLU A 207 -21.06 31.59 3.43
C GLU A 207 -20.22 30.69 2.51
N LYS A 208 -20.77 30.52 1.33
CA LYS A 208 -20.24 29.86 0.14
C LYS A 208 -19.50 30.91 -0.70
N PRO A 209 -18.27 30.70 -1.12
CA PRO A 209 -17.72 31.50 -2.22
C PRO A 209 -17.97 30.78 -3.55
N THR A 210 -18.80 31.39 -4.33
CA THR A 210 -18.92 31.20 -5.79
C THR A 210 -18.00 32.23 -6.43
N GLN A 211 -16.97 31.83 -7.17
CA GLN A 211 -16.53 32.58 -8.33
C GLN A 211 -15.63 31.72 -9.26
N LYS A 212 -16.10 31.66 -10.48
CA LYS A 212 -15.56 31.16 -11.72
C LYS A 212 -14.49 32.12 -12.24
N PRO A 213 -13.30 31.71 -12.69
CA PRO A 213 -12.45 32.60 -13.46
C PRO A 213 -12.85 32.67 -14.93
N THR A 214 -12.98 33.87 -15.38
CA THR A 214 -13.20 34.31 -16.75
C THR A 214 -11.90 34.26 -17.53
N GLN A 215 -12.00 33.85 -18.79
CA GLN A 215 -10.94 33.92 -19.79
C GLN A 215 -10.50 35.36 -20.05
N ALA A 216 -9.23 35.55 -20.27
CA ALA A 216 -8.68 36.68 -21.01
C ALA A 216 -7.58 36.25 -21.97
N THR A 217 -7.74 36.71 -23.15
CA THR A 217 -7.05 36.49 -24.44
C THR A 217 -5.77 37.32 -24.54
N THR A 218 -4.76 36.74 -25.25
CA THR A 218 -3.76 37.34 -26.16
C THR A 218 -2.92 38.57 -25.69
N GLU A 219 -1.60 38.46 -25.74
CA GLU A 219 -0.79 38.92 -26.86
C GLU A 219 0.72 38.64 -26.66
N SER A 220 1.37 38.42 -27.77
CA SER A 220 2.75 38.19 -28.11
C SER A 220 3.69 39.34 -27.70
N THR A 221 4.92 39.05 -27.27
CA THR A 221 6.16 39.51 -27.92
C THR A 221 7.43 39.16 -27.15
N THR A 222 8.36 38.50 -27.85
CA THR A 222 9.81 38.74 -28.00
C THR A 222 10.77 38.52 -26.80
N GLU A 223 11.66 37.54 -27.04
CA GLU A 223 13.10 37.45 -26.74
C GLU A 223 13.61 37.65 -25.28
N GLY A 224 14.25 36.60 -24.81
CA GLY A 224 15.13 36.63 -23.65
C GLY A 224 15.76 35.27 -23.41
N THR A 225 16.90 35.04 -23.99
CA THR A 225 17.86 33.96 -23.72
C THR A 225 18.15 33.90 -22.20
N THR A 226 17.85 32.80 -21.54
CA THR A 226 18.53 32.46 -20.28
C THR A 226 18.41 30.96 -20.01
N GLU A 227 19.52 30.37 -19.69
CA GLU A 227 19.90 29.04 -19.26
C GLU A 227 18.77 28.11 -18.74
N ALA A 228 18.78 26.88 -19.27
CA ALA A 228 17.97 25.75 -18.82
C ALA A 228 18.37 25.34 -17.39
N PRO A 229 17.40 25.13 -16.49
CA PRO A 229 17.69 24.48 -15.21
C PRO A 229 17.93 22.98 -15.45
N LYS A 230 19.05 22.51 -14.90
CA LYS A 230 19.47 21.11 -14.86
C LYS A 230 18.37 20.22 -14.24
N PRO A 231 17.89 19.18 -14.89
CA PRO A 231 16.96 18.25 -14.28
C PRO A 231 17.69 17.42 -13.22
N THR A 232 17.30 17.58 -11.98
CA THR A 232 17.65 16.65 -10.91
C THR A 232 16.58 15.55 -10.89
N GLN A 233 16.71 14.57 -11.74
CA GLN A 233 15.97 13.32 -11.61
C GLN A 233 16.94 12.21 -11.28
N LYS A 234 16.69 11.60 -10.10
CA LYS A 234 17.26 10.33 -9.70
C LYS A 234 16.89 9.28 -10.77
N PRO A 235 17.80 8.41 -11.20
CA PRO A 235 17.48 7.41 -12.20
C PRO A 235 16.32 6.53 -11.71
N THR A 236 15.24 6.54 -12.45
CA THR A 236 14.19 5.53 -12.39
C THR A 236 14.83 4.20 -12.78
N GLU A 237 14.46 3.12 -12.09
CA GLU A 237 14.99 1.78 -12.33
C GLU A 237 15.03 1.42 -13.82
N ALA A 238 16.03 0.66 -14.20
CA ALA A 238 16.27 0.27 -15.58
C ALA A 238 15.04 -0.45 -16.18
N PRO A 239 14.72 -0.21 -17.46
CA PRO A 239 13.62 -0.88 -18.14
C PRO A 239 13.78 -2.40 -18.05
N THR A 240 12.67 -3.11 -17.92
CA THR A 240 12.66 -4.59 -17.96
C THR A 240 13.08 -5.03 -19.36
N GLU A 241 14.23 -5.66 -19.47
CA GLU A 241 14.73 -6.19 -20.74
C GLU A 241 14.29 -7.65 -20.92
N VAL A 242 13.94 -8.00 -22.13
CA VAL A 242 13.69 -9.39 -22.55
C VAL A 242 15.02 -9.99 -22.99
N THR A 243 15.64 -10.80 -22.14
CA THR A 243 16.99 -11.32 -22.37
C THR A 243 17.14 -12.83 -22.37
N LYS A 244 16.07 -13.57 -21.98
CA LYS A 244 16.17 -15.02 -21.80
C LYS A 244 15.63 -15.79 -23.00
N PRO A 245 16.42 -16.67 -23.64
CA PRO A 245 15.92 -17.60 -24.65
C PRO A 245 14.88 -18.56 -24.05
N ILE A 246 13.88 -18.93 -24.84
CA ILE A 246 12.92 -19.98 -24.47
C ILE A 246 13.61 -21.32 -24.64
N GLU A 247 13.84 -22.05 -23.55
CA GLU A 247 14.49 -23.36 -23.58
C GLU A 247 13.55 -24.42 -24.18
N LYS A 248 14.13 -25.29 -25.01
CA LYS A 248 13.42 -26.46 -25.52
C LYS A 248 13.31 -27.48 -24.39
N PRO A 249 12.13 -28.08 -24.12
CA PRO A 249 12.03 -29.18 -23.16
C PRO A 249 12.89 -30.37 -23.59
N THR A 250 13.61 -30.94 -22.63
CA THR A 250 14.41 -32.15 -22.81
C THR A 250 13.50 -33.36 -22.82
#